data_98fcfb3fa2327a7717dbd44825699ef0
#
_entry.id   98fcfb3fa2327a7717dbd44825699ef0
#
_cell.length_a   1.000
_cell.length_b   1.000
_cell.length_c   1.000
_cell.angle_alpha   90.00
_cell.angle_beta   90.00
_cell.angle_gamma   90.00
#
_symmetry.space_group_name_H-M   'P 1'
#
loop_
_entity.id
_entity.type
_entity.pdbx_description
1 polymer ?
#
loop_
_entity_poly.entity_id
_entity_poly.type
_entity_poly.pdbx_seq_one_letter_code
_entity_poly.pdbx_strand_id
1 'polypeptide(L)'
;MTYDDLTRGVFPAMTTPFDDDGRIDHDQLAADARRLEAAGVDGLVPVGSTGESATLTHDEHIEVVETVIDAVDVPVIAGSGSNSTHEALSLSQRSADAGADALLLISPYYNKPEPAGMEAHYRAIADEVDLPQIIYNVPSRTGRNIAVETAANLASHENVVGYKAASGDVGRISEVARRTADEEFAVLSGDDGLTLPIISVGGTGVISVAGNVEPRRVSELVWSALEGEYDRARGIHQELAPLFDALFVETNPIPVNAAMEIRGYGPGNVRSPLTDLRPEHREALAAVLADLEEPEATV
;
A
#
# COMPACT_ATOMS: atom_id res chain seq x y z
N MET A 1 -2.02 11.67 16.95
CA MET A 1 -1.30 11.16 15.77
C MET A 1 -0.67 12.32 15.05
N THR A 2 0.58 12.25 14.66
CA THR A 2 1.30 13.31 13.94
C THR A 2 1.30 13.02 12.43
N TYR A 3 1.67 14.01 11.63
CA TYR A 3 1.87 13.84 10.18
C TYR A 3 2.87 12.70 9.86
N ASP A 4 3.99 12.66 10.59
CA ASP A 4 5.03 11.64 10.40
C ASP A 4 4.52 10.22 10.70
N ASP A 5 3.62 10.04 11.67
CA ASP A 5 3.05 8.73 12.01
C ASP A 5 2.27 8.11 10.83
N LEU A 6 1.78 8.93 9.89
CA LEU A 6 0.97 8.51 8.74
C LEU A 6 1.76 8.47 7.42
N THR A 7 2.96 9.07 7.40
CA THR A 7 3.63 9.36 6.12
C THR A 7 5.11 8.99 6.10
N ARG A 8 5.64 8.41 7.18
CA ARG A 8 7.05 8.05 7.29
C ARG A 8 7.22 6.60 7.76
N GLY A 9 7.91 5.78 6.99
CA GLY A 9 8.20 4.39 7.34
C GLY A 9 7.54 3.37 6.41
N VAL A 10 7.07 2.26 6.97
CA VAL A 10 6.55 1.09 6.23
C VAL A 10 5.09 0.84 6.59
N PHE A 11 4.25 0.84 5.55
CA PHE A 11 2.82 0.63 5.63
C PHE A 11 2.43 -0.54 4.72
N PRO A 12 2.33 -1.79 5.20
CA PRO A 12 1.90 -2.90 4.38
C PRO A 12 0.50 -2.67 3.79
N ALA A 13 0.40 -2.78 2.45
CA ALA A 13 -0.87 -2.89 1.77
C ALA A 13 -1.41 -4.30 2.03
N MET A 14 -2.25 -4.46 3.03
CA MET A 14 -2.71 -5.76 3.52
C MET A 14 -3.47 -6.53 2.45
N THR A 15 -3.30 -7.85 2.44
CA THR A 15 -4.20 -8.78 1.76
C THR A 15 -5.50 -8.90 2.55
N THR A 16 -6.58 -9.30 1.86
CA THR A 16 -7.84 -9.70 2.50
C THR A 16 -7.95 -11.22 2.40
N PRO A 17 -7.81 -11.97 3.51
CA PRO A 17 -7.93 -13.43 3.47
C PRO A 17 -9.39 -13.86 3.26
N PHE A 18 -9.59 -14.86 2.40
CA PHE A 18 -10.89 -15.46 2.13
C PHE A 18 -10.88 -16.95 2.49
N ASP A 19 -12.01 -17.43 3.03
CA ASP A 19 -12.23 -18.85 3.25
C ASP A 19 -12.51 -19.60 1.92
N ASP A 20 -12.68 -20.92 1.98
CA ASP A 20 -12.94 -21.78 0.82
C ASP A 20 -14.31 -21.49 0.14
N ASP A 21 -15.23 -20.82 0.84
CA ASP A 21 -16.51 -20.34 0.31
C ASP A 21 -16.40 -18.92 -0.29
N GLY A 22 -15.23 -18.31 -0.24
CA GLY A 22 -14.96 -16.94 -0.71
C GLY A 22 -15.49 -15.86 0.22
N ARG A 23 -15.78 -16.16 1.49
CA ARG A 23 -16.12 -15.17 2.52
C ARG A 23 -14.86 -14.63 3.16
N ILE A 24 -14.91 -13.40 3.69
CA ILE A 24 -13.79 -12.82 4.43
C ILE A 24 -13.55 -13.65 5.69
N ASP A 25 -12.29 -14.06 5.89
CA ASP A 25 -11.81 -14.66 7.14
C ASP A 25 -11.33 -13.55 8.08
N HIS A 26 -12.25 -13.01 8.88
CA HIS A 26 -11.98 -11.92 9.81
C HIS A 26 -10.99 -12.31 10.92
N ASP A 27 -10.99 -13.58 11.36
CA ASP A 27 -10.06 -14.06 12.37
C ASP A 27 -8.62 -14.07 11.84
N GLN A 28 -8.44 -14.55 10.60
CA GLN A 28 -7.14 -14.53 9.93
C GLN A 28 -6.70 -13.09 9.62
N LEU A 29 -7.61 -12.23 9.15
CA LEU A 29 -7.31 -10.81 8.89
C LEU A 29 -6.79 -10.09 10.14
N ALA A 30 -7.47 -10.29 11.28
CA ALA A 30 -7.04 -9.74 12.55
C ALA A 30 -5.70 -10.33 13.03
N ALA A 31 -5.46 -11.62 12.78
CA ALA A 31 -4.18 -12.26 13.10
C ALA A 31 -3.03 -11.69 12.25
N ASP A 32 -3.27 -11.44 10.96
CA ASP A 32 -2.30 -10.82 10.05
C ASP A 32 -1.99 -9.37 10.46
N ALA A 33 -3.00 -8.59 10.84
CA ALA A 33 -2.82 -7.23 11.33
C ALA A 33 -1.91 -7.21 12.57
N ARG A 34 -2.20 -8.04 13.58
CA ARG A 34 -1.37 -8.16 14.80
C ARG A 34 0.05 -8.65 14.51
N ARG A 35 0.22 -9.59 13.57
CA ARG A 35 1.52 -10.09 13.14
C ARG A 35 2.37 -8.98 12.54
N LEU A 36 1.78 -8.14 11.70
CA LEU A 36 2.45 -7.00 11.07
C LEU A 36 2.83 -5.93 12.11
N GLU A 37 1.92 -5.57 13.02
CA GLU A 37 2.20 -4.67 14.12
C GLU A 37 3.33 -5.20 15.01
N ALA A 38 3.28 -6.47 15.41
CA ALA A 38 4.34 -7.11 16.21
C ALA A 38 5.69 -7.20 15.48
N ALA A 39 5.71 -7.11 14.16
CA ALA A 39 6.92 -7.01 13.35
C ALA A 39 7.51 -5.59 13.33
N GLY A 40 6.81 -4.59 13.83
CA GLY A 40 7.26 -3.21 13.96
C GLY A 40 7.08 -2.37 12.70
N VAL A 41 6.00 -2.60 11.95
CA VAL A 41 5.59 -1.71 10.85
C VAL A 41 4.99 -0.42 11.41
N ASP A 42 5.02 0.67 10.63
CA ASP A 42 4.63 2.00 11.09
C ASP A 42 3.12 2.26 10.95
N GLY A 43 2.40 1.41 10.22
CA GLY A 43 0.94 1.44 10.09
C GLY A 43 0.48 0.39 9.09
N LEU A 44 -0.83 0.28 8.87
CA LEU A 44 -1.45 -0.73 8.01
C LEU A 44 -2.38 -0.09 6.96
N VAL A 45 -2.42 -0.70 5.77
CA VAL A 45 -3.27 -0.21 4.67
C VAL A 45 -4.20 -1.31 4.18
N PRO A 46 -5.36 -1.53 4.84
CA PRO A 46 -6.39 -2.45 4.36
C PRO A 46 -7.11 -1.91 3.12
N VAL A 47 -7.82 -2.79 2.44
CA VAL A 47 -8.73 -2.51 1.30
C VAL A 47 -8.14 -1.65 0.18
N GLY A 48 -6.81 -1.71 0.00
CA GLY A 48 -6.16 -1.21 -1.21
C GLY A 48 -6.29 -2.19 -2.37
N SER A 49 -5.50 -1.98 -3.44
CA SER A 49 -5.46 -2.93 -4.58
C SER A 49 -5.01 -4.33 -4.16
N THR A 50 -4.10 -4.42 -3.21
CA THR A 50 -3.59 -5.69 -2.66
C THR A 50 -4.64 -6.39 -1.80
N GLY A 51 -5.49 -5.62 -1.11
CA GLY A 51 -6.63 -6.12 -0.33
C GLY A 51 -7.87 -6.41 -1.18
N GLU A 52 -7.74 -6.51 -2.49
CA GLU A 52 -8.82 -6.85 -3.42
C GLU A 52 -10.07 -5.96 -3.29
N SER A 53 -9.91 -4.67 -3.01
CA SER A 53 -11.04 -3.74 -2.87
C SER A 53 -12.08 -3.81 -4.00
N ALA A 54 -11.65 -4.17 -5.22
CA ALA A 54 -12.52 -4.30 -6.38
C ALA A 54 -13.42 -5.56 -6.36
N THR A 55 -13.15 -6.55 -5.51
CA THR A 55 -13.95 -7.77 -5.36
C THR A 55 -14.80 -7.79 -4.09
N LEU A 56 -14.68 -6.74 -3.27
CA LEU A 56 -15.49 -6.54 -2.06
C LEU A 56 -16.76 -5.75 -2.38
N THR A 57 -17.85 -6.09 -1.73
CA THR A 57 -18.98 -5.17 -1.63
C THR A 57 -18.61 -3.99 -0.74
N HIS A 58 -19.35 -2.88 -0.81
CA HIS A 58 -19.07 -1.71 0.04
C HIS A 58 -19.25 -2.00 1.54
N ASP A 59 -20.11 -2.95 1.90
CA ASP A 59 -20.29 -3.36 3.30
C ASP A 59 -19.10 -4.21 3.76
N GLU A 60 -18.69 -5.22 2.99
CA GLU A 60 -17.49 -6.00 3.26
C GLU A 60 -16.22 -5.11 3.35
N HIS A 61 -16.14 -4.06 2.50
CA HIS A 61 -15.05 -3.10 2.52
C HIS A 61 -14.91 -2.44 3.90
N ILE A 62 -16.02 -2.00 4.50
CA ILE A 62 -16.01 -1.38 5.82
C ILE A 62 -15.77 -2.42 6.92
N GLU A 63 -16.37 -3.63 6.82
CA GLU A 63 -16.10 -4.73 7.76
C GLU A 63 -14.61 -5.08 7.84
N VAL A 64 -13.88 -5.07 6.70
CA VAL A 64 -12.42 -5.27 6.70
C VAL A 64 -11.71 -4.13 7.42
N VAL A 65 -12.10 -2.88 7.18
CA VAL A 65 -11.49 -1.71 7.84
C VAL A 65 -11.71 -1.79 9.36
N GLU A 66 -12.94 -2.03 9.81
CA GLU A 66 -13.28 -2.19 11.23
C GLU A 66 -12.49 -3.33 11.88
N THR A 67 -12.39 -4.49 11.20
CA THR A 67 -11.62 -5.64 11.72
C THR A 67 -10.15 -5.31 11.95
N VAL A 68 -9.53 -4.55 11.04
CA VAL A 68 -8.12 -4.16 11.18
C VAL A 68 -7.95 -3.12 12.30
N ILE A 69 -8.83 -2.12 12.37
CA ILE A 69 -8.81 -1.10 13.43
C ILE A 69 -8.95 -1.74 14.82
N ASP A 70 -9.88 -2.67 14.98
CA ASP A 70 -10.11 -3.36 16.27
C ASP A 70 -8.94 -4.27 16.67
N ALA A 71 -8.06 -4.61 15.73
CA ALA A 71 -6.98 -5.58 15.97
C ALA A 71 -5.66 -4.95 16.42
N VAL A 72 -5.40 -3.67 16.15
CA VAL A 72 -4.08 -3.03 16.30
C VAL A 72 -4.15 -1.63 16.90
N ASP A 73 -3.02 -1.16 17.43
CA ASP A 73 -2.85 0.21 17.95
C ASP A 73 -2.07 1.13 16.97
N VAL A 74 -1.46 0.55 15.91
CA VAL A 74 -0.76 1.34 14.88
C VAL A 74 -1.75 2.00 13.91
N PRO A 75 -1.37 3.10 13.23
CA PRO A 75 -2.22 3.80 12.28
C PRO A 75 -2.83 2.91 11.19
N VAL A 76 -4.12 3.10 10.89
CA VAL A 76 -4.84 2.41 9.82
C VAL A 76 -5.24 3.39 8.73
N ILE A 77 -4.66 3.23 7.54
CA ILE A 77 -4.89 4.05 6.35
C ILE A 77 -5.84 3.29 5.41
N ALA A 78 -7.13 3.59 5.44
CA ALA A 78 -8.12 2.85 4.66
C ALA A 78 -8.06 3.22 3.17
N GLY A 79 -8.00 2.21 2.29
CA GLY A 79 -8.18 2.42 0.85
C GLY A 79 -9.63 2.77 0.55
N SER A 80 -9.94 3.96 0.03
CA SER A 80 -11.33 4.41 -0.24
C SER A 80 -11.53 5.03 -1.61
N GLY A 81 -10.48 5.08 -2.45
CA GLY A 81 -10.58 5.61 -3.81
C GLY A 81 -11.45 4.77 -4.75
N SER A 82 -12.10 5.43 -5.69
CA SER A 82 -12.92 4.82 -6.73
C SER A 82 -12.83 5.60 -8.06
N ASN A 83 -13.40 5.03 -9.13
CA ASN A 83 -13.56 5.70 -10.41
C ASN A 83 -14.77 6.66 -10.47
N SER A 84 -15.55 6.72 -9.40
CA SER A 84 -16.67 7.64 -9.20
C SER A 84 -16.41 8.52 -7.97
N THR A 85 -16.49 9.84 -8.11
CA THR A 85 -16.35 10.75 -6.97
C THR A 85 -17.38 10.48 -5.88
N HIS A 86 -18.63 10.20 -6.27
CA HIS A 86 -19.70 9.89 -5.32
C HIS A 86 -19.39 8.62 -4.50
N GLU A 87 -18.91 7.57 -5.15
CA GLU A 87 -18.54 6.32 -4.49
C GLU A 87 -17.33 6.49 -3.59
N ALA A 88 -16.26 7.14 -4.09
CA ALA A 88 -15.05 7.43 -3.30
C ALA A 88 -15.38 8.27 -2.06
N LEU A 89 -16.25 9.30 -2.20
CA LEU A 89 -16.71 10.10 -1.07
C LEU A 89 -17.49 9.25 -0.04
N SER A 90 -18.41 8.40 -0.51
CA SER A 90 -19.20 7.51 0.37
C SER A 90 -18.29 6.52 1.13
N LEU A 91 -17.33 5.88 0.45
CA LEU A 91 -16.38 4.96 1.09
C LEU A 91 -15.46 5.70 2.06
N SER A 92 -15.00 6.89 1.70
CA SER A 92 -14.14 7.72 2.55
C SER A 92 -14.87 8.15 3.84
N GLN A 93 -16.12 8.59 3.73
CA GLN A 93 -16.94 8.96 4.89
C GLN A 93 -17.18 7.76 5.80
N ARG A 94 -17.56 6.61 5.23
CA ARG A 94 -17.79 5.37 6.00
C ARG A 94 -16.51 4.85 6.67
N SER A 95 -15.35 4.96 6.01
CA SER A 95 -14.06 4.60 6.60
C SER A 95 -13.67 5.53 7.75
N ALA A 96 -13.98 6.84 7.63
CA ALA A 96 -13.80 7.80 8.71
C ALA A 96 -14.72 7.49 9.90
N ASP A 97 -16.00 7.19 9.64
CA ASP A 97 -16.98 6.82 10.67
C ASP A 97 -16.59 5.49 11.37
N ALA A 98 -15.91 4.58 10.68
CA ALA A 98 -15.36 3.34 11.24
C ALA A 98 -14.09 3.58 12.10
N GLY A 99 -13.49 4.77 12.04
CA GLY A 99 -12.33 5.14 12.86
C GLY A 99 -10.98 5.01 12.16
N ALA A 100 -10.94 4.99 10.83
CA ALA A 100 -9.68 5.07 10.09
C ALA A 100 -8.91 6.37 10.42
N ASP A 101 -7.58 6.29 10.48
CA ASP A 101 -6.72 7.43 10.81
C ASP A 101 -6.39 8.29 9.57
N ALA A 102 -6.39 7.68 8.40
CA ALA A 102 -6.16 8.33 7.11
C ALA A 102 -6.80 7.52 5.96
N LEU A 103 -6.78 8.10 4.77
CA LEU A 103 -7.35 7.52 3.56
C LEU A 103 -6.29 7.37 2.46
N LEU A 104 -6.34 6.25 1.73
CA LEU A 104 -5.57 6.03 0.50
C LEU A 104 -6.53 6.08 -0.70
N LEU A 105 -6.37 7.07 -1.56
CA LEU A 105 -7.26 7.34 -2.68
C LEU A 105 -6.60 6.99 -4.02
N ILE A 106 -6.91 5.80 -4.58
CA ILE A 106 -6.50 5.47 -5.95
C ILE A 106 -7.15 6.45 -6.94
N SER A 107 -6.38 6.89 -7.94
CA SER A 107 -6.93 7.78 -8.98
C SER A 107 -8.04 7.08 -9.79
N PRO A 108 -9.04 7.84 -10.26
CA PRO A 108 -10.13 7.28 -11.05
C PRO A 108 -9.63 6.45 -12.24
N TYR A 109 -9.99 5.18 -12.25
CA TYR A 109 -9.67 4.21 -13.29
C TYR A 109 -10.80 4.13 -14.32
N TYR A 110 -10.59 3.48 -15.43
CA TYR A 110 -11.52 3.29 -16.55
C TYR A 110 -11.93 4.60 -17.25
N ASN A 111 -12.52 5.57 -16.55
CA ASN A 111 -12.97 6.86 -17.10
C ASN A 111 -11.83 7.78 -17.51
N LYS A 112 -10.65 7.67 -16.90
CA LYS A 112 -9.42 8.45 -17.21
C LYS A 112 -9.69 9.96 -17.30
N PRO A 113 -10.14 10.60 -16.20
CA PRO A 113 -10.47 12.03 -16.23
C PRO A 113 -9.25 12.87 -16.62
N GLU A 114 -9.51 14.01 -17.30
CA GLU A 114 -8.49 15.01 -17.58
C GLU A 114 -7.95 15.64 -16.25
N PRO A 115 -6.76 16.26 -16.26
CA PRO A 115 -6.14 16.78 -15.03
C PRO A 115 -7.07 17.62 -14.15
N ALA A 116 -7.89 18.49 -14.75
CA ALA A 116 -8.86 19.32 -14.00
C ALA A 116 -9.96 18.48 -13.32
N GLY A 117 -10.44 17.42 -13.98
CA GLY A 117 -11.40 16.48 -13.39
C GLY A 117 -10.79 15.61 -12.31
N MET A 118 -9.51 15.24 -12.46
CA MET A 118 -8.73 14.52 -11.46
C MET A 118 -8.56 15.39 -10.19
N GLU A 119 -8.17 16.64 -10.34
CA GLU A 119 -8.02 17.58 -9.23
C GLU A 119 -9.36 17.83 -8.54
N ALA A 120 -10.44 18.08 -9.30
CA ALA A 120 -11.78 18.27 -8.74
C ALA A 120 -12.28 17.04 -7.96
N HIS A 121 -11.95 15.82 -8.43
CA HIS A 121 -12.29 14.56 -7.73
C HIS A 121 -11.67 14.51 -6.34
N TYR A 122 -10.36 14.72 -6.22
CA TYR A 122 -9.67 14.68 -4.94
C TYR A 122 -10.07 15.82 -4.00
N ARG A 123 -10.21 17.05 -4.53
CA ARG A 123 -10.70 18.19 -3.73
C ARG A 123 -12.07 17.94 -3.14
N ALA A 124 -13.01 17.39 -3.93
CA ALA A 124 -14.35 17.11 -3.43
C ALA A 124 -14.36 16.10 -2.26
N ILE A 125 -13.39 15.17 -2.21
CA ILE A 125 -13.25 14.25 -1.08
C ILE A 125 -12.60 14.97 0.10
N ALA A 126 -11.53 15.74 -0.15
CA ALA A 126 -10.77 16.43 0.87
C ALA A 126 -11.59 17.56 1.55
N ASP A 127 -12.48 18.21 0.80
CA ASP A 127 -13.39 19.26 1.33
C ASP A 127 -14.47 18.69 2.27
N GLU A 128 -14.88 17.42 2.07
CA GLU A 128 -16.02 16.82 2.78
C GLU A 128 -15.61 15.84 3.89
N VAL A 129 -14.40 15.29 3.84
CA VAL A 129 -13.90 14.29 4.80
C VAL A 129 -12.68 14.82 5.51
N ASP A 130 -12.84 15.13 6.79
CA ASP A 130 -11.80 15.70 7.66
C ASP A 130 -10.85 14.60 8.19
N LEU A 131 -10.13 13.97 7.26
CA LEU A 131 -9.05 13.00 7.52
C LEU A 131 -7.88 13.26 6.57
N PRO A 132 -6.64 12.96 7.00
CA PRO A 132 -5.48 12.94 6.13
C PRO A 132 -5.67 12.01 4.93
N GLN A 133 -5.32 12.45 3.72
CA GLN A 133 -5.54 11.72 2.47
C GLN A 133 -4.25 11.59 1.69
N ILE A 134 -3.94 10.38 1.26
CA ILE A 134 -2.80 10.04 0.40
C ILE A 134 -3.35 9.71 -0.99
N ILE A 135 -3.07 10.56 -1.97
CA ILE A 135 -3.47 10.31 -3.35
C ILE A 135 -2.57 9.23 -3.98
N TYR A 136 -3.16 8.29 -4.71
CA TYR A 136 -2.43 7.14 -5.23
C TYR A 136 -2.35 7.12 -6.75
N ASN A 137 -1.12 7.24 -7.28
CA ASN A 137 -0.80 7.23 -8.69
C ASN A 137 -0.28 5.86 -9.14
N VAL A 138 -1.10 5.11 -9.89
CA VAL A 138 -0.75 3.79 -10.44
C VAL A 138 -1.22 3.66 -11.89
N PRO A 139 -0.54 4.31 -12.83
CA PRO A 139 -1.00 4.40 -14.24
C PRO A 139 -1.13 3.04 -14.94
N SER A 140 -0.41 2.01 -14.49
CA SER A 140 -0.56 0.63 -14.99
C SER A 140 -1.96 0.05 -14.75
N ARG A 141 -2.66 0.49 -13.69
CA ARG A 141 -4.03 0.07 -13.37
C ARG A 141 -5.08 1.09 -13.83
N THR A 142 -4.77 2.38 -13.68
CA THR A 142 -5.76 3.44 -13.94
C THR A 142 -5.72 3.98 -15.37
N GLY A 143 -4.64 3.69 -16.11
CA GLY A 143 -4.45 4.11 -17.50
C GLY A 143 -4.09 5.60 -17.65
N ARG A 144 -3.89 6.35 -16.56
CA ARG A 144 -3.46 7.76 -16.58
C ARG A 144 -2.67 8.10 -15.31
N ASN A 145 -1.62 8.90 -15.46
CA ASN A 145 -0.92 9.50 -14.34
C ASN A 145 -1.71 10.68 -13.73
N ILE A 146 -1.60 10.88 -12.42
CA ILE A 146 -1.88 12.18 -11.79
C ILE A 146 -0.81 13.15 -12.31
N ALA A 147 -1.16 14.27 -12.91
CA ALA A 147 -0.19 15.24 -13.39
C ALA A 147 0.63 15.81 -12.21
N VAL A 148 1.92 16.09 -12.44
CA VAL A 148 2.79 16.70 -11.42
C VAL A 148 2.19 18.00 -10.90
N GLU A 149 1.64 18.83 -11.81
CA GLU A 149 0.92 20.05 -11.47
C GLU A 149 -0.30 19.79 -10.59
N THR A 150 -1.10 18.75 -10.90
CA THR A 150 -2.26 18.35 -10.10
C THR A 150 -1.84 17.92 -8.69
N ALA A 151 -0.77 17.14 -8.55
CA ALA A 151 -0.23 16.75 -7.25
C ALA A 151 0.24 17.96 -6.44
N ALA A 152 0.96 18.91 -7.09
CA ALA A 152 1.41 20.14 -6.45
C ALA A 152 0.25 21.07 -6.02
N ASN A 153 -0.80 21.17 -6.84
CA ASN A 153 -2.00 21.96 -6.48
C ASN A 153 -2.77 21.32 -5.31
N LEU A 154 -2.81 19.98 -5.25
CA LEU A 154 -3.49 19.26 -4.17
C LEU A 154 -2.71 19.31 -2.86
N ALA A 155 -1.37 19.36 -2.91
CA ALA A 155 -0.51 19.44 -1.74
C ALA A 155 -0.75 20.72 -0.88
N SER A 156 -1.35 21.76 -1.45
CA SER A 156 -1.75 22.95 -0.71
C SER A 156 -3.05 22.80 0.10
N HIS A 157 -3.73 21.65 -0.02
CA HIS A 157 -4.94 21.36 0.75
C HIS A 157 -4.58 20.65 2.05
N GLU A 158 -5.05 21.16 3.21
CA GLU A 158 -4.70 20.68 4.55
C GLU A 158 -4.93 19.18 4.76
N ASN A 159 -5.96 18.60 4.13
CA ASN A 159 -6.29 17.18 4.23
C ASN A 159 -5.55 16.31 3.19
N VAL A 160 -4.79 16.86 2.24
CA VAL A 160 -4.04 16.07 1.25
C VAL A 160 -2.57 16.02 1.64
N VAL A 161 -2.20 14.99 2.37
CA VAL A 161 -0.91 14.90 3.07
C VAL A 161 0.13 14.04 2.36
N GLY A 162 -0.18 13.41 1.24
CA GLY A 162 0.80 12.56 0.59
C GLY A 162 0.41 12.02 -0.78
N TYR A 163 1.41 11.39 -1.39
CA TYR A 163 1.35 10.82 -2.73
C TYR A 163 2.02 9.44 -2.74
N LYS A 164 1.23 8.37 -2.95
CA LYS A 164 1.76 7.04 -3.21
C LYS A 164 2.16 6.92 -4.67
N ALA A 165 3.44 6.70 -4.91
CA ALA A 165 4.08 6.69 -6.23
C ALA A 165 4.29 5.27 -6.75
N ALA A 166 3.51 4.84 -7.76
CA ALA A 166 3.64 3.55 -8.43
C ALA A 166 3.63 3.69 -9.96
N SER A 167 4.32 4.72 -10.47
CA SER A 167 4.45 4.95 -11.93
C SER A 167 5.67 4.26 -12.55
N GLY A 168 6.64 3.79 -11.76
CA GLY A 168 7.93 3.31 -12.24
C GLY A 168 8.90 4.42 -12.69
N ASP A 169 8.48 5.68 -12.70
CA ASP A 169 9.26 6.83 -13.21
C ASP A 169 9.81 7.66 -12.05
N VAL A 170 11.06 7.34 -11.61
CA VAL A 170 11.74 8.04 -10.51
C VAL A 170 11.97 9.53 -10.82
N GLY A 171 12.20 9.90 -12.11
CA GLY A 171 12.37 11.29 -12.51
C GLY A 171 11.10 12.11 -12.25
N ARG A 172 9.93 11.55 -12.61
CA ARG A 172 8.63 12.13 -12.32
C ARG A 172 8.37 12.23 -10.81
N ILE A 173 8.71 11.19 -10.06
CA ILE A 173 8.53 11.16 -8.60
C ILE A 173 9.40 12.22 -7.93
N SER A 174 10.65 12.36 -8.34
CA SER A 174 11.57 13.43 -7.90
C SER A 174 10.99 14.84 -8.19
N GLU A 175 10.33 15.02 -9.35
CA GLU A 175 9.71 16.31 -9.67
C GLU A 175 8.48 16.59 -8.78
N VAL A 176 7.68 15.58 -8.41
CA VAL A 176 6.61 15.73 -7.41
C VAL A 176 7.20 16.16 -6.07
N ALA A 177 8.18 15.40 -5.54
CA ALA A 177 8.84 15.72 -4.27
C ALA A 177 9.43 17.13 -4.23
N ARG A 178 10.10 17.55 -5.33
CA ARG A 178 10.65 18.90 -5.45
C ARG A 178 9.60 20.00 -5.43
N ARG A 179 8.43 19.78 -6.08
CA ARG A 179 7.37 20.79 -6.19
C ARG A 179 6.48 20.90 -4.97
N THR A 180 6.54 19.90 -4.10
CA THR A 180 5.77 19.87 -2.85
C THR A 180 6.66 20.01 -1.61
N ALA A 181 7.94 20.38 -1.79
CA ALA A 181 8.92 20.44 -0.70
C ALA A 181 8.62 21.49 0.39
N ASP A 182 7.82 22.50 0.07
CA ASP A 182 7.44 23.56 1.01
C ASP A 182 6.08 23.29 1.70
N GLU A 183 5.45 22.13 1.41
CA GLU A 183 4.16 21.71 1.95
C GLU A 183 4.32 20.53 2.90
N GLU A 184 3.38 20.32 3.82
CA GLU A 184 3.27 19.08 4.60
C GLU A 184 2.71 17.94 3.72
N PHE A 185 3.54 17.48 2.78
CA PHE A 185 3.15 16.53 1.76
C PHE A 185 4.27 15.49 1.50
N ALA A 186 4.00 14.24 1.84
CA ALA A 186 4.94 13.15 1.71
C ALA A 186 4.87 12.45 0.35
N VAL A 187 5.99 11.90 -0.08
CA VAL A 187 6.05 10.97 -1.21
C VAL A 187 6.41 9.58 -0.70
N LEU A 188 5.47 8.65 -0.80
CA LEU A 188 5.65 7.24 -0.42
C LEU A 188 5.83 6.38 -1.66
N SER A 189 6.75 5.43 -1.64
CA SER A 189 6.83 4.43 -2.69
C SER A 189 5.56 3.56 -2.68
N GLY A 190 5.08 3.21 -3.86
CA GLY A 190 4.05 2.18 -4.07
C GLY A 190 4.61 0.96 -4.80
N ASP A 191 5.94 0.89 -4.91
CA ASP A 191 6.71 -0.14 -5.61
C ASP A 191 7.91 -0.50 -4.74
N ASP A 192 7.93 -1.74 -4.21
CA ASP A 192 8.96 -2.20 -3.28
C ASP A 192 10.35 -2.13 -3.91
N GLY A 193 10.48 -2.49 -5.19
CA GLY A 193 11.75 -2.43 -5.94
C GLY A 193 12.28 -1.01 -6.17
N LEU A 194 11.43 0.01 -6.05
CA LEU A 194 11.81 1.42 -6.20
C LEU A 194 11.86 2.19 -4.87
N THR A 195 11.65 1.53 -3.74
CA THR A 195 11.63 2.19 -2.43
C THR A 195 12.93 2.93 -2.13
N LEU A 196 14.08 2.28 -2.25
CA LEU A 196 15.38 2.92 -2.00
C LEU A 196 15.67 4.08 -2.97
N PRO A 197 15.51 3.95 -4.30
CA PRO A 197 15.60 5.08 -5.22
C PRO A 197 14.67 6.25 -4.88
N ILE A 198 13.42 5.98 -4.49
CA ILE A 198 12.43 7.02 -4.16
C ILE A 198 12.83 7.75 -2.88
N ILE A 199 13.28 7.04 -1.83
CA ILE A 199 13.79 7.67 -0.61
C ILE A 199 14.99 8.57 -0.94
N SER A 200 15.89 8.14 -1.84
CA SER A 200 17.06 8.92 -2.22
C SER A 200 16.75 10.25 -2.91
N VAL A 201 15.53 10.41 -3.45
CA VAL A 201 15.07 11.66 -4.10
C VAL A 201 14.01 12.42 -3.27
N GLY A 202 13.88 12.11 -1.98
CA GLY A 202 13.01 12.83 -1.05
C GLY A 202 11.76 12.07 -0.63
N GLY A 203 11.63 10.78 -0.95
CA GLY A 203 10.58 9.93 -0.41
C GLY A 203 10.75 9.65 1.08
N THR A 204 9.64 9.38 1.77
CA THR A 204 9.60 9.22 3.23
C THR A 204 9.27 7.81 3.69
N GLY A 205 8.94 6.89 2.77
CA GLY A 205 8.56 5.53 3.13
C GLY A 205 7.97 4.74 1.97
N VAL A 206 7.25 3.68 2.31
CA VAL A 206 6.62 2.77 1.35
C VAL A 206 5.26 2.28 1.81
N ILE A 207 4.28 2.25 0.90
CA ILE A 207 3.08 1.43 1.04
C ILE A 207 3.35 0.13 0.28
N SER A 208 3.77 -0.89 1.03
CA SER A 208 4.50 -2.08 0.57
C SER A 208 3.60 -3.28 0.31
N VAL A 209 3.91 -4.07 -0.71
CA VAL A 209 3.37 -5.42 -0.91
C VAL A 209 4.24 -6.45 -0.20
N ALA A 210 5.57 -6.34 -0.36
CA ALA A 210 6.53 -7.25 0.26
C ALA A 210 6.51 -7.21 1.80
N GLY A 211 6.07 -6.08 2.38
CA GLY A 211 5.86 -5.93 3.82
C GLY A 211 4.84 -6.90 4.42
N ASN A 212 3.93 -7.49 3.64
CA ASN A 212 3.06 -8.56 4.11
C ASN A 212 3.85 -9.85 4.43
N VAL A 213 4.93 -10.10 3.70
CA VAL A 213 5.70 -11.34 3.73
C VAL A 213 6.97 -11.20 4.58
N GLU A 214 7.73 -10.13 4.38
CA GLU A 214 9.00 -9.83 5.05
C GLU A 214 8.98 -8.45 5.75
N PRO A 215 8.04 -8.22 6.69
CA PRO A 215 7.83 -6.88 7.28
C PRO A 215 9.08 -6.32 7.95
N ARG A 216 9.82 -7.15 8.72
CA ARG A 216 11.02 -6.71 9.46
C ARG A 216 12.14 -6.26 8.53
N ARG A 217 12.39 -7.01 7.44
CA ARG A 217 13.46 -6.69 6.47
C ARG A 217 13.09 -5.46 5.64
N VAL A 218 11.81 -5.32 5.27
CA VAL A 218 11.34 -4.11 4.58
C VAL A 218 11.45 -2.89 5.50
N SER A 219 11.12 -3.02 6.79
CA SER A 219 11.31 -1.94 7.78
C SER A 219 12.79 -1.59 7.94
N GLU A 220 13.66 -2.57 8.04
CA GLU A 220 15.11 -2.36 8.11
C GLU A 220 15.65 -1.64 6.87
N LEU A 221 15.24 -2.03 5.67
CA LEU A 221 15.57 -1.35 4.42
C LEU A 221 15.19 0.12 4.46
N VAL A 222 13.93 0.40 4.79
CA VAL A 222 13.36 1.75 4.76
C VAL A 222 14.03 2.65 5.81
N TRP A 223 14.11 2.19 7.05
CA TRP A 223 14.68 2.99 8.13
C TRP A 223 16.18 3.21 7.95
N SER A 224 16.96 2.21 7.50
CA SER A 224 18.38 2.42 7.12
C SER A 224 18.52 3.50 6.05
N ALA A 225 17.64 3.51 5.03
CA ALA A 225 17.69 4.54 3.99
C ALA A 225 17.32 5.94 4.52
N LEU A 226 16.29 6.04 5.38
CA LEU A 226 15.83 7.30 5.99
C LEU A 226 16.83 7.89 6.99
N GLU A 227 17.66 7.05 7.61
CA GLU A 227 18.76 7.42 8.52
C GLU A 227 20.07 7.73 7.77
N GLY A 228 20.09 7.55 6.43
CA GLY A 228 21.25 7.83 5.61
C GLY A 228 22.26 6.67 5.53
N GLU A 229 21.94 5.51 6.07
CA GLU A 229 22.77 4.28 6.02
C GLU A 229 22.62 3.57 4.66
N TYR A 230 22.89 4.29 3.56
CA TYR A 230 22.61 3.79 2.20
C TYR A 230 23.37 2.51 1.81
N ASP A 231 24.53 2.24 2.36
CA ASP A 231 25.27 0.99 2.07
C ASP A 231 24.53 -0.22 2.66
N ARG A 232 24.01 -0.10 3.88
CA ARG A 232 23.18 -1.11 4.54
C ARG A 232 21.86 -1.29 3.78
N ALA A 233 21.15 -0.20 3.53
CA ALA A 233 19.89 -0.22 2.78
C ALA A 233 20.04 -0.87 1.41
N ARG A 234 21.16 -0.61 0.71
CA ARG A 234 21.44 -1.24 -0.59
C ARG A 234 21.67 -2.74 -0.48
N GLY A 235 22.37 -3.20 0.56
CA GLY A 235 22.56 -4.63 0.83
C GLY A 235 21.20 -5.34 0.97
N ILE A 236 20.34 -4.83 1.86
CA ILE A 236 19.01 -5.40 2.11
C ILE A 236 18.13 -5.32 0.84
N HIS A 237 18.19 -4.22 0.11
CA HIS A 237 17.45 -4.08 -1.15
C HIS A 237 17.84 -5.15 -2.18
N GLN A 238 19.15 -5.43 -2.31
CA GLN A 238 19.63 -6.48 -3.22
C GLN A 238 19.22 -7.88 -2.80
N GLU A 239 19.19 -8.14 -1.50
CA GLU A 239 18.71 -9.42 -0.95
C GLU A 239 17.20 -9.62 -1.19
N LEU A 240 16.40 -8.55 -1.04
CA LEU A 240 14.96 -8.60 -1.24
C LEU A 240 14.52 -8.49 -2.71
N ALA A 241 15.40 -8.06 -3.63
CA ALA A 241 15.06 -7.83 -5.04
C ALA A 241 14.40 -9.06 -5.71
N PRO A 242 14.86 -10.32 -5.48
CA PRO A 242 14.18 -11.49 -6.04
C PRO A 242 12.73 -11.65 -5.55
N LEU A 243 12.45 -11.28 -4.28
CA LEU A 243 11.09 -11.27 -3.75
C LEU A 243 10.24 -10.18 -4.40
N PHE A 244 10.77 -8.97 -4.55
CA PHE A 244 10.07 -7.88 -5.22
C PHE A 244 9.63 -8.27 -6.63
N ASP A 245 10.52 -8.90 -7.40
CA ASP A 245 10.21 -9.39 -8.75
C ASP A 245 9.16 -10.52 -8.71
N ALA A 246 9.31 -11.49 -7.82
CA ALA A 246 8.42 -12.65 -7.72
C ALA A 246 6.99 -12.26 -7.30
N LEU A 247 6.81 -11.22 -6.48
CA LEU A 247 5.50 -10.72 -6.05
C LEU A 247 4.72 -10.01 -7.17
N PHE A 248 5.34 -9.74 -8.31
CA PHE A 248 4.72 -9.10 -9.47
C PHE A 248 4.83 -9.92 -10.76
N VAL A 249 5.21 -11.21 -10.67
CA VAL A 249 5.28 -12.13 -11.82
C VAL A 249 3.92 -12.37 -12.47
N GLU A 250 2.85 -12.26 -11.68
CA GLU A 250 1.46 -12.16 -12.13
C GLU A 250 0.80 -10.93 -11.48
N THR A 251 -0.45 -10.68 -11.83
CA THR A 251 -1.19 -9.53 -11.27
C THR A 251 -1.25 -9.62 -9.74
N ASN A 252 -0.72 -8.61 -9.05
CA ASN A 252 -0.94 -8.44 -7.61
C ASN A 252 -2.46 -8.26 -7.33
N PRO A 253 -3.08 -9.03 -6.37
CA PRO A 253 -2.40 -9.70 -5.25
C PRO A 253 -2.21 -11.23 -5.41
N ILE A 254 -2.31 -11.81 -6.60
CA ILE A 254 -2.18 -13.27 -6.77
C ILE A 254 -0.87 -13.81 -6.15
N PRO A 255 0.34 -13.26 -6.48
CA PRO A 255 1.57 -13.80 -5.93
C PRO A 255 1.74 -13.55 -4.42
N VAL A 256 1.29 -12.40 -3.90
CA VAL A 256 1.44 -12.12 -2.46
C VAL A 256 0.53 -13.01 -1.61
N ASN A 257 -0.70 -13.32 -2.04
CA ASN A 257 -1.54 -14.29 -1.35
C ASN A 257 -0.90 -15.68 -1.33
N ALA A 258 -0.34 -16.12 -2.46
CA ALA A 258 0.42 -17.37 -2.52
C ALA A 258 1.66 -17.35 -1.60
N ALA A 259 2.36 -16.21 -1.50
CA ALA A 259 3.51 -16.07 -0.60
C ALA A 259 3.08 -16.16 0.89
N MET A 260 1.95 -15.53 1.24
CA MET A 260 1.37 -15.60 2.58
C MET A 260 1.03 -17.04 2.96
N GLU A 261 0.40 -17.79 2.05
CA GLU A 261 0.11 -19.22 2.26
C GLU A 261 1.37 -20.05 2.40
N ILE A 262 2.39 -19.88 1.56
CA ILE A 262 3.67 -20.60 1.65
C ILE A 262 4.37 -20.33 2.99
N ARG A 263 4.27 -19.10 3.52
CA ARG A 263 4.78 -18.72 4.85
C ARG A 263 3.90 -19.21 6.01
N GLY A 264 2.74 -19.83 5.73
CA GLY A 264 1.80 -20.29 6.76
C GLY A 264 1.03 -19.18 7.46
N TYR A 265 0.86 -18.03 6.79
CA TYR A 265 0.12 -16.86 7.30
C TYR A 265 -1.36 -16.86 6.88
N GLY A 266 -1.93 -18.00 6.60
CA GLY A 266 -3.33 -18.19 6.25
C GLY A 266 -3.54 -18.69 4.82
N PRO A 267 -4.81 -18.76 4.37
CA PRO A 267 -5.13 -19.23 3.04
C PRO A 267 -4.69 -18.23 1.97
N GLY A 268 -4.19 -18.75 0.84
CA GLY A 268 -3.79 -17.96 -0.32
C GLY A 268 -4.92 -17.68 -1.30
N ASN A 269 -6.19 -17.83 -0.89
CA ASN A 269 -7.36 -17.71 -1.74
C ASN A 269 -7.53 -16.28 -2.26
N VAL A 270 -7.98 -16.15 -3.51
CA VAL A 270 -8.37 -14.88 -4.13
C VAL A 270 -9.78 -15.00 -4.68
N ARG A 271 -10.50 -13.87 -4.80
CA ARG A 271 -11.83 -13.83 -5.40
C ARG A 271 -11.78 -13.66 -6.92
N SER A 272 -12.72 -14.30 -7.63
CA SER A 272 -12.91 -14.06 -9.06
C SER A 272 -13.12 -12.56 -9.35
N PRO A 273 -12.55 -12.03 -10.44
CA PRO A 273 -11.97 -12.74 -11.61
C PRO A 273 -10.51 -13.18 -11.45
N LEU A 274 -9.89 -12.99 -10.28
CA LEU A 274 -8.55 -13.49 -10.02
C LEU A 274 -8.56 -15.02 -9.87
N THR A 275 -7.42 -15.63 -10.06
CA THR A 275 -7.20 -17.08 -10.00
C THR A 275 -5.96 -17.38 -9.18
N ASP A 276 -5.80 -18.61 -8.77
CA ASP A 276 -4.58 -19.07 -8.11
C ASP A 276 -3.34 -18.77 -8.96
N LEU A 277 -2.21 -18.56 -8.27
CA LEU A 277 -0.90 -18.40 -8.92
C LEU A 277 -0.56 -19.67 -9.72
N ARG A 278 -0.09 -19.50 -10.96
CA ARG A 278 0.30 -20.62 -11.80
C ARG A 278 1.36 -21.48 -11.12
N PRO A 279 1.30 -22.83 -11.30
CA PRO A 279 2.19 -23.77 -10.58
C PRO A 279 3.68 -23.44 -10.75
N GLU A 280 4.12 -23.07 -11.96
CA GLU A 280 5.52 -22.72 -12.26
C GLU A 280 5.97 -21.47 -11.51
N HIS A 281 5.10 -20.48 -11.37
CA HIS A 281 5.39 -19.25 -10.61
C HIS A 281 5.36 -19.48 -9.10
N ARG A 282 4.46 -20.39 -8.64
CA ARG A 282 4.40 -20.77 -7.23
C ARG A 282 5.66 -21.51 -6.79
N GLU A 283 6.18 -22.41 -7.63
CA GLU A 283 7.43 -23.12 -7.37
C GLU A 283 8.62 -22.14 -7.32
N ALA A 284 8.70 -21.21 -8.28
CA ALA A 284 9.73 -20.16 -8.28
C ALA A 284 9.65 -19.24 -7.05
N LEU A 285 8.44 -18.80 -6.68
CA LEU A 285 8.20 -17.98 -5.48
C LEU A 285 8.60 -18.73 -4.21
N ALA A 286 8.26 -20.03 -4.09
CA ALA A 286 8.64 -20.86 -2.94
C ALA A 286 10.17 -20.97 -2.81
N ALA A 287 10.90 -21.09 -3.92
CA ALA A 287 12.37 -21.11 -3.91
C ALA A 287 12.94 -19.76 -3.42
N VAL A 288 12.41 -18.62 -3.91
CA VAL A 288 12.82 -17.27 -3.46
C VAL A 288 12.56 -17.10 -1.96
N LEU A 289 11.40 -17.56 -1.47
CA LEU A 289 11.08 -17.48 -0.04
C LEU A 289 12.01 -18.34 0.82
N ALA A 290 12.36 -19.55 0.36
CA ALA A 290 13.30 -20.42 1.06
C ALA A 290 14.71 -19.83 1.15
N ASP A 291 15.17 -19.13 0.12
CA ASP A 291 16.47 -18.44 0.12
C ASP A 291 16.53 -17.24 1.09
N LEU A 292 15.34 -16.70 1.49
CA LEU A 292 15.20 -15.61 2.46
C LEU A 292 15.01 -16.08 3.90
N GLU A 293 14.92 -17.39 4.15
CA GLU A 293 14.91 -17.93 5.52
C GLU A 293 16.25 -17.63 6.19
N GLU A 294 16.22 -16.90 7.31
CA GLU A 294 17.43 -16.65 8.10
C GLU A 294 18.03 -18.00 8.55
N PRO A 295 19.35 -18.19 8.49
CA PRO A 295 19.97 -19.27 9.24
C PRO A 295 19.58 -19.05 10.71
N GLU A 296 19.00 -20.09 11.35
CA GLU A 296 18.64 -20.08 12.77
C GLU A 296 19.74 -19.38 13.56
N ALA A 297 19.37 -18.30 14.29
CA ALA A 297 20.32 -17.62 15.16
C ALA A 297 20.90 -18.67 16.10
N THR A 298 22.14 -19.02 15.88
CA THR A 298 22.89 -19.91 16.80
C THR A 298 22.98 -19.16 18.11
N VAL A 299 22.22 -19.61 19.12
CA VAL A 299 22.18 -19.12 20.49
C VAL A 299 23.55 -19.28 21.17
#